data_3903182f9fb1c0a5d574ee131f00a9d7
#
_entry.id   3903182f9fb1c0a5d574ee131f00a9d7
#
_cell.length_a   1.000
_cell.length_b   1.000
_cell.length_c   1.000
_cell.angle_alpha   90.00
_cell.angle_beta   90.00
_cell.angle_gamma   90.00
#
_symmetry.space_group_name_H-M   'P 1'
#
loop_
_entity.id
_entity.type
_entity.pdbx_description
1 polymer ?
#
loop_
_entity_poly.entity_id
_entity_poly.type
_entity_poly.pdbx_seq_one_letter_code
_entity_poly.pdbx_strand_id
1 'polypeptide(L)'
;MNLLDIQNLSIQFSQDGQSSAAVEEVSFSIMAGETVAIVGESGSGKSVTALSIVDLLPKNAVVRGSITYQGQEMIGASEPILQRLRGNNISFIFQEPMTSLNPLHTIEKQLGESLAIHQGLRGLVLQDRILELLLKVGIPDPTMRLKSYPHQLSGGQRQRVMIAMALANEPELLIADEPTTALDVTIEAQILDLLAELQRTEGLSLLFITHDLGVVRKIADRVIVMQRGIVVESGQTSQIFGAPKHPYTKMLLDAETIGAPEPIPENAPEVLKTENLKVWFPIQRGLLRRTVGHVKAVNDATLSVRAGETLGIVGESGSGKTSLALAIVRLIGSDNCISFNGKDIHAMSRRQMRSIRSDIQMVFQDPFGSLSPRMSVVEIVAEGLGVHNKSNKKNHRSEVATILREVGLDPSTMNRYPHEFSGGQRQRIAIARAMILKPKFVVLDEPTSALDRTVQVQIIDLLRALQKKYQLGYLFISHDLKVVRALSHKVIVMKDGDIVEHGESSQIFDNPQHAYTQTLLEAALS
;
A
#
# COMPACT_ATOMS: atom_id res chain seq x y z
N MET A 1 27.10 -21.18 11.84
CA MET A 1 26.08 -22.02 12.52
C MET A 1 24.72 -21.42 12.17
N ASN A 2 23.75 -22.24 11.77
CA ASN A 2 22.43 -21.70 11.45
C ASN A 2 21.79 -21.14 12.73
N LEU A 3 21.29 -19.91 12.67
CA LEU A 3 20.49 -19.31 13.74
C LEU A 3 19.08 -19.88 13.71
N LEU A 4 18.50 -19.95 12.51
CA LEU A 4 17.19 -20.56 12.23
C LEU A 4 17.37 -21.60 11.13
N ASP A 5 16.75 -22.77 11.28
CA ASP A 5 16.72 -23.82 10.25
C ASP A 5 15.30 -24.38 10.12
N ILE A 6 14.76 -24.35 8.92
CA ILE A 6 13.42 -24.82 8.57
C ILE A 6 13.56 -25.98 7.58
N GLN A 7 12.97 -27.14 7.90
CA GLN A 7 13.08 -28.35 7.10
C GLN A 7 11.69 -28.93 6.81
N ASN A 8 11.36 -29.08 5.52
CA ASN A 8 10.14 -29.71 5.01
C ASN A 8 8.86 -29.19 5.68
N LEU A 9 8.82 -27.86 5.95
CA LEU A 9 7.69 -27.20 6.59
C LEU A 9 6.46 -27.27 5.71
N SER A 10 5.38 -27.85 6.24
CA SER A 10 4.08 -27.91 5.59
C SER A 10 3.00 -27.43 6.55
N ILE A 11 2.13 -26.54 6.08
CA ILE A 11 1.07 -25.91 6.89
C ILE A 11 -0.27 -26.03 6.16
N GLN A 12 -1.25 -26.62 6.85
CA GLN A 12 -2.60 -26.80 6.34
C GLN A 12 -3.62 -26.18 7.30
N PHE A 13 -4.62 -25.51 6.75
CA PHE A 13 -5.76 -24.99 7.52
C PHE A 13 -6.97 -25.88 7.32
N SER A 14 -7.62 -26.24 8.43
CA SER A 14 -8.88 -26.99 8.42
C SER A 14 -10.06 -26.04 8.72
N GLN A 15 -11.00 -25.93 7.78
CA GLN A 15 -12.23 -25.17 7.97
C GLN A 15 -13.42 -25.94 7.39
N ASP A 16 -14.47 -26.12 8.17
CA ASP A 16 -15.74 -26.79 7.77
C ASP A 16 -15.54 -28.16 7.10
N GLY A 17 -14.53 -28.92 7.57
CA GLY A 17 -14.21 -30.26 7.05
C GLY A 17 -13.41 -30.26 5.73
N GLN A 18 -13.04 -29.10 5.21
CA GLN A 18 -12.11 -28.96 4.10
C GLN A 18 -10.72 -28.59 4.62
N SER A 19 -9.69 -29.18 4.03
CA SER A 19 -8.28 -28.86 4.30
C SER A 19 -7.69 -28.11 3.11
N SER A 20 -7.08 -26.96 3.38
CA SER A 20 -6.35 -26.18 2.38
C SER A 20 -4.89 -26.07 2.76
N ALA A 21 -3.99 -26.49 1.87
CA ALA A 21 -2.56 -26.31 2.05
C ALA A 21 -2.16 -24.87 1.78
N ALA A 22 -1.48 -24.24 2.73
CA ALA A 22 -0.93 -22.89 2.61
C ALA A 22 0.58 -22.88 2.37
N VAL A 23 1.29 -23.91 2.87
CA VAL A 23 2.74 -24.10 2.72
C VAL A 23 3.01 -25.60 2.52
N GLU A 24 3.88 -25.95 1.56
CA GLU A 24 4.22 -27.33 1.23
C GLU A 24 5.74 -27.50 1.10
N GLU A 25 6.32 -28.34 1.97
CA GLU A 25 7.73 -28.77 1.96
C GLU A 25 8.77 -27.64 1.86
N VAL A 26 8.51 -26.50 2.49
CA VAL A 26 9.41 -25.35 2.50
C VAL A 26 10.62 -25.64 3.39
N SER A 27 11.82 -25.42 2.83
CA SER A 27 13.10 -25.62 3.55
C SER A 27 14.05 -24.46 3.25
N PHE A 28 14.56 -23.83 4.32
CA PHE A 28 15.62 -22.82 4.24
C PHE A 28 16.24 -22.57 5.62
N SER A 29 17.37 -21.90 5.66
CA SER A 29 18.05 -21.52 6.90
C SER A 29 18.42 -20.04 6.90
N ILE A 30 18.67 -19.48 8.08
CA ILE A 30 19.19 -18.12 8.30
C ILE A 30 20.44 -18.23 9.16
N MET A 31 21.53 -17.64 8.72
CA MET A 31 22.76 -17.52 9.51
C MET A 31 22.72 -16.30 10.43
N ALA A 32 23.51 -16.31 11.50
CA ALA A 32 23.63 -15.15 12.37
C ALA A 32 24.15 -13.93 11.59
N GLY A 33 23.48 -12.79 11.72
CA GLY A 33 23.78 -11.55 11.02
C GLY A 33 23.38 -11.50 9.54
N GLU A 34 22.71 -12.56 9.02
CA GLU A 34 22.26 -12.62 7.62
C GLU A 34 20.88 -11.96 7.46
N THR A 35 20.69 -11.26 6.34
CA THR A 35 19.36 -10.84 5.87
C THR A 35 18.86 -11.77 4.77
N VAL A 36 17.79 -12.51 5.07
CA VAL A 36 17.10 -13.37 4.10
C VAL A 36 15.75 -12.75 3.74
N ALA A 37 15.51 -12.52 2.46
CA ALA A 37 14.21 -12.05 1.98
C ALA A 37 13.34 -13.19 1.47
N ILE A 38 12.05 -13.19 1.83
CA ILE A 38 11.03 -14.05 1.22
C ILE A 38 10.14 -13.17 0.34
N VAL A 39 10.07 -13.50 -0.95
CA VAL A 39 9.29 -12.76 -1.95
C VAL A 39 8.27 -13.64 -2.64
N GLY A 40 7.21 -13.03 -3.20
CA GLY A 40 6.15 -13.71 -3.94
C GLY A 40 4.84 -12.94 -3.84
N GLU A 41 3.84 -13.35 -4.62
CA GLU A 41 2.50 -12.75 -4.62
C GLU A 41 1.77 -12.90 -3.28
N SER A 42 0.72 -12.10 -3.07
CA SER A 42 -0.18 -12.25 -1.92
C SER A 42 -0.78 -13.67 -1.91
N GLY A 43 -0.84 -14.28 -0.74
CA GLY A 43 -1.31 -15.67 -0.60
C GLY A 43 -0.29 -16.75 -0.99
N SER A 44 0.97 -16.41 -1.29
CA SER A 44 2.02 -17.42 -1.59
C SER A 44 2.55 -18.17 -0.35
N GLY A 45 2.09 -17.87 0.87
CA GLY A 45 2.47 -18.56 2.10
C GLY A 45 3.54 -17.85 2.95
N LYS A 46 4.06 -16.68 2.56
CA LYS A 46 5.17 -15.95 3.23
C LYS A 46 4.88 -15.67 4.71
N SER A 47 3.81 -14.93 5.00
CA SER A 47 3.42 -14.56 6.37
C SER A 47 3.06 -15.77 7.22
N VAL A 48 2.43 -16.79 6.62
CA VAL A 48 2.10 -18.06 7.30
C VAL A 48 3.39 -18.80 7.70
N THR A 49 4.39 -18.84 6.82
CA THR A 49 5.71 -19.38 7.12
C THR A 49 6.38 -18.62 8.27
N ALA A 50 6.36 -17.29 8.24
CA ALA A 50 6.94 -16.46 9.29
C ALA A 50 6.26 -16.65 10.65
N LEU A 51 4.93 -16.65 10.70
CA LEU A 51 4.16 -16.86 11.93
C LEU A 51 4.37 -18.23 12.54
N SER A 52 4.65 -19.25 11.72
CA SER A 52 4.92 -20.61 12.21
C SER A 52 6.23 -20.73 12.99
N ILE A 53 7.22 -19.86 12.72
CA ILE A 53 8.52 -19.84 13.41
C ILE A 53 8.35 -19.64 14.92
N VAL A 54 7.39 -18.80 15.29
CA VAL A 54 7.13 -18.45 16.70
C VAL A 54 5.78 -19.00 17.20
N ASP A 55 5.19 -19.96 16.47
CA ASP A 55 3.92 -20.60 16.81
C ASP A 55 2.78 -19.61 17.09
N LEU A 56 2.60 -18.65 16.17
CA LEU A 56 1.52 -17.65 16.21
C LEU A 56 0.38 -17.94 15.21
N LEU A 57 0.36 -19.15 14.64
CA LEU A 57 -0.72 -19.56 13.76
C LEU A 57 -2.02 -19.82 14.54
N PRO A 58 -3.20 -19.65 13.93
CA PRO A 58 -4.47 -19.96 14.56
C PRO A 58 -4.61 -21.46 14.81
N LYS A 59 -5.42 -21.86 15.80
CA LYS A 59 -5.57 -23.24 16.29
C LYS A 59 -6.06 -24.25 15.24
N ASN A 60 -6.65 -23.80 14.14
CA ASN A 60 -7.06 -24.66 13.02
C ASN A 60 -5.93 -24.92 12.01
N ALA A 61 -4.72 -24.43 12.27
CA ALA A 61 -3.53 -24.74 11.49
C ALA A 61 -2.88 -26.04 11.98
N VAL A 62 -2.52 -26.90 11.04
CA VAL A 62 -1.73 -28.11 11.28
C VAL A 62 -0.35 -27.90 10.67
N VAL A 63 0.69 -27.85 11.51
CA VAL A 63 2.08 -27.64 11.13
C VAL A 63 2.83 -28.96 11.16
N ARG A 64 3.60 -29.28 10.11
CA ARG A 64 4.46 -30.44 9.98
C ARG A 64 5.84 -30.05 9.48
N GLY A 65 6.85 -30.86 9.75
CA GLY A 65 8.24 -30.57 9.43
C GLY A 65 9.04 -30.30 10.70
N SER A 66 10.09 -29.50 10.59
CA SER A 66 10.92 -29.05 11.70
C SER A 66 11.29 -27.59 11.55
N ILE A 67 11.24 -26.84 12.65
CA ILE A 67 11.72 -25.45 12.77
C ILE A 67 12.65 -25.43 13.99
N THR A 68 13.93 -25.24 13.77
CA THR A 68 14.89 -25.17 14.88
C THR A 68 15.48 -23.76 14.99
N TYR A 69 15.45 -23.19 16.18
CA TYR A 69 16.12 -21.95 16.53
C TYR A 69 17.29 -22.24 17.48
N GLN A 70 18.52 -21.95 17.06
CA GLN A 70 19.76 -22.31 17.79
C GLN A 70 19.81 -23.80 18.20
N GLY A 71 19.28 -24.68 17.34
CA GLY A 71 19.22 -26.12 17.60
C GLY A 71 18.05 -26.56 18.48
N GLN A 72 17.21 -25.66 18.98
CA GLN A 72 16.01 -25.97 19.74
C GLN A 72 14.78 -26.06 18.81
N GLU A 73 14.08 -27.22 18.86
CA GLU A 73 12.85 -27.41 18.07
C GLU A 73 11.72 -26.49 18.57
N MET A 74 11.08 -25.80 17.63
CA MET A 74 10.02 -24.82 17.90
C MET A 74 8.62 -25.45 17.71
N ILE A 75 8.47 -26.39 16.77
CA ILE A 75 7.19 -27.05 16.55
C ILE A 75 6.87 -27.95 17.74
N GLY A 76 5.74 -27.69 18.41
CA GLY A 76 5.34 -28.41 19.61
C GLY A 76 6.13 -28.03 20.88
N ALA A 77 6.93 -26.95 20.83
CA ALA A 77 7.61 -26.43 22.02
C ALA A 77 6.59 -26.00 23.09
N SER A 78 6.97 -26.16 24.35
CA SER A 78 6.08 -25.76 25.46
C SER A 78 5.92 -24.24 25.54
N GLU A 79 4.74 -23.78 25.97
CA GLU A 79 4.43 -22.34 26.05
C GLU A 79 5.48 -21.52 26.87
N PRO A 80 6.06 -22.02 27.99
CA PRO A 80 7.13 -21.28 28.69
C PRO A 80 8.39 -21.07 27.85
N ILE A 81 8.72 -21.97 26.92
CA ILE A 81 9.84 -21.82 25.98
C ILE A 81 9.50 -20.73 24.97
N LEU A 82 8.33 -20.83 24.33
CA LEU A 82 7.86 -19.85 23.34
C LEU A 82 7.76 -18.44 23.93
N GLN A 83 7.20 -18.29 25.13
CA GLN A 83 7.09 -16.98 25.82
C GLN A 83 8.46 -16.35 26.11
N ARG A 84 9.48 -17.17 26.37
CA ARG A 84 10.83 -16.69 26.61
C ARG A 84 11.50 -16.18 25.34
N LEU A 85 11.18 -16.78 24.18
CA LEU A 85 11.75 -16.42 22.89
C LEU A 85 10.99 -15.28 22.21
N ARG A 86 9.65 -15.28 22.27
CA ARG A 86 8.79 -14.29 21.63
C ARG A 86 9.01 -12.90 22.25
N GLY A 87 9.38 -11.92 21.42
CA GLY A 87 9.63 -10.53 21.83
C GLY A 87 10.93 -10.33 22.61
N ASN A 88 11.74 -11.36 22.78
CA ASN A 88 13.06 -11.31 23.39
C ASN A 88 14.14 -11.68 22.35
N ASN A 89 14.38 -12.97 22.10
CA ASN A 89 15.37 -13.44 21.12
C ASN A 89 14.84 -13.35 19.67
N ILE A 90 13.54 -13.59 19.47
CA ILE A 90 12.85 -13.48 18.17
C ILE A 90 11.77 -12.42 18.30
N SER A 91 11.91 -11.34 17.56
CA SER A 91 10.91 -10.29 17.50
C SER A 91 10.23 -10.21 16.14
N PHE A 92 9.04 -9.61 16.11
CA PHE A 92 8.18 -9.56 14.93
C PHE A 92 7.70 -8.12 14.67
N ILE A 93 7.81 -7.67 13.42
CA ILE A 93 7.15 -6.47 12.90
C ILE A 93 6.02 -6.96 11.99
N PHE A 94 4.77 -6.68 12.38
CA PHE A 94 3.58 -7.08 11.64
C PHE A 94 3.26 -6.10 10.52
N GLN A 95 2.55 -6.59 9.51
CA GLN A 95 2.20 -5.86 8.28
C GLN A 95 1.42 -4.56 8.52
N GLU A 96 0.52 -4.53 9.51
CA GLU A 96 -0.34 -3.37 9.78
C GLU A 96 -0.07 -2.71 11.14
N PRO A 97 0.50 -1.49 11.18
CA PRO A 97 0.73 -0.75 12.44
C PRO A 97 -0.56 -0.42 13.20
N MET A 98 -1.67 -0.26 12.48
CA MET A 98 -2.97 0.10 13.09
C MET A 98 -3.58 -1.02 13.90
N THR A 99 -3.34 -2.26 13.54
CA THR A 99 -3.84 -3.45 14.25
C THR A 99 -2.86 -3.96 15.29
N SER A 100 -1.57 -3.64 15.15
CA SER A 100 -0.48 -4.09 16.03
C SER A 100 -0.35 -3.23 17.28
N LEU A 101 -0.69 -1.94 17.20
CA LEU A 101 -0.66 -1.02 18.35
C LEU A 101 -2.05 -0.96 19.02
N ASN A 102 -2.08 -1.10 20.35
CA ASN A 102 -3.31 -0.93 21.12
C ASN A 102 -3.75 0.54 21.13
N PRO A 103 -4.90 0.90 20.52
CA PRO A 103 -5.34 2.30 20.41
C PRO A 103 -5.69 2.95 21.76
N LEU A 104 -5.88 2.16 22.83
CA LEU A 104 -6.25 2.61 24.18
C LEU A 104 -5.05 2.79 25.11
N HIS A 105 -3.85 2.39 24.67
CA HIS A 105 -2.62 2.51 25.47
C HIS A 105 -1.70 3.59 24.88
N THR A 106 -1.03 4.32 25.77
CA THR A 106 0.02 5.26 25.39
C THR A 106 1.25 4.53 24.83
N ILE A 107 2.09 5.25 24.09
CA ILE A 107 3.33 4.70 23.54
C ILE A 107 4.26 4.21 24.66
N GLU A 108 4.40 4.98 25.74
CA GLU A 108 5.17 4.60 26.93
C GLU A 108 4.70 3.25 27.50
N LYS A 109 3.38 3.06 27.65
CA LYS A 109 2.83 1.82 28.20
C LYS A 109 3.11 0.61 27.31
N GLN A 110 2.99 0.75 25.99
CA GLN A 110 3.20 -0.35 25.06
C GLN A 110 4.66 -0.77 24.96
N LEU A 111 5.59 0.20 24.83
CA LEU A 111 7.03 -0.08 24.87
C LEU A 111 7.47 -0.66 26.20
N GLY A 112 6.95 -0.09 27.30
CA GLY A 112 7.31 -0.50 28.66
C GLY A 112 6.84 -1.90 29.02
N GLU A 113 5.77 -2.39 28.44
CA GLU A 113 5.24 -3.74 28.72
C GLU A 113 6.26 -4.83 28.37
N SER A 114 6.84 -4.79 27.18
CA SER A 114 7.85 -5.75 26.74
C SER A 114 9.11 -5.72 27.62
N LEU A 115 9.62 -4.53 27.91
CA LEU A 115 10.79 -4.31 28.79
C LEU A 115 10.54 -4.78 30.24
N ALA A 116 9.33 -4.55 30.76
CA ALA A 116 8.98 -4.98 32.11
C ALA A 116 8.84 -6.51 32.21
N ILE A 117 8.30 -7.17 31.17
CA ILE A 117 8.12 -8.63 31.14
C ILE A 117 9.46 -9.35 31.03
N HIS A 118 10.32 -8.95 30.07
CA HIS A 118 11.53 -9.68 29.72
C HIS A 118 12.77 -9.25 30.51
N GLN A 119 12.89 -7.94 30.81
CA GLN A 119 14.05 -7.38 31.52
C GLN A 119 13.75 -6.97 32.97
N GLY A 120 12.47 -7.00 33.39
CA GLY A 120 12.07 -6.61 34.74
C GLY A 120 12.24 -5.12 35.05
N LEU A 121 12.42 -4.25 34.04
CA LEU A 121 12.64 -2.82 34.19
C LEU A 121 11.40 -2.13 34.75
N ARG A 122 11.61 -1.13 35.64
CA ARG A 122 10.55 -0.35 36.27
C ARG A 122 10.98 1.08 36.53
N GLY A 123 10.00 1.98 36.75
CA GLY A 123 10.24 3.36 37.17
C GLY A 123 11.06 4.18 36.17
N LEU A 124 12.00 4.98 36.66
CA LEU A 124 12.82 5.86 35.82
C LEU A 124 13.71 5.12 34.84
N VAL A 125 14.30 3.99 35.26
CA VAL A 125 15.15 3.16 34.37
C VAL A 125 14.37 2.66 33.16
N LEU A 126 13.11 2.24 33.34
CA LEU A 126 12.21 1.86 32.25
C LEU A 126 11.96 3.05 31.33
N GLN A 127 11.68 4.23 31.86
CA GLN A 127 11.40 5.44 31.10
C GLN A 127 12.61 5.90 30.29
N ASP A 128 13.79 5.88 30.87
CA ASP A 128 15.04 6.22 30.17
C ASP A 128 15.30 5.25 29.00
N ARG A 129 15.09 3.94 29.20
CA ARG A 129 15.24 2.96 28.13
C ARG A 129 14.22 3.16 27.00
N ILE A 130 12.98 3.52 27.32
CA ILE A 130 11.96 3.83 26.30
C ILE A 130 12.37 5.07 25.50
N LEU A 131 12.89 6.11 26.15
CA LEU A 131 13.36 7.31 25.46
C LEU A 131 14.53 7.01 24.53
N GLU A 132 15.49 6.20 24.97
CA GLU A 132 16.60 5.72 24.14
C GLU A 132 16.11 4.98 22.88
N LEU A 133 15.15 4.07 23.03
CA LEU A 133 14.57 3.33 21.90
C LEU A 133 13.85 4.26 20.91
N LEU A 134 13.08 5.23 21.42
CA LEU A 134 12.39 6.20 20.55
C LEU A 134 13.38 7.11 19.80
N LEU A 135 14.48 7.50 20.44
CA LEU A 135 15.57 8.24 19.79
C LEU A 135 16.25 7.38 18.72
N LYS A 136 16.56 6.12 19.04
CA LYS A 136 17.19 5.15 18.12
C LYS A 136 16.40 4.97 16.83
N VAL A 137 15.07 4.91 16.89
CA VAL A 137 14.22 4.83 15.71
C VAL A 137 13.88 6.20 15.09
N GLY A 138 14.46 7.28 15.56
CA GLY A 138 14.30 8.63 15.00
C GLY A 138 12.91 9.24 15.22
N ILE A 139 12.27 9.00 16.36
CA ILE A 139 11.03 9.71 16.73
C ILE A 139 11.38 11.14 17.18
N PRO A 140 10.81 12.18 16.57
CA PRO A 140 11.02 13.56 17.00
C PRO A 140 10.32 13.83 18.34
N ASP A 141 10.99 14.62 19.21
CA ASP A 141 10.48 15.00 20.55
C ASP A 141 9.96 13.81 21.39
N PRO A 142 10.79 12.77 21.63
CA PRO A 142 10.34 11.51 22.21
C PRO A 142 9.68 11.68 23.57
N THR A 143 10.14 12.63 24.40
CA THR A 143 9.55 12.93 25.71
C THR A 143 8.09 13.35 25.62
N MET A 144 7.72 14.14 24.61
CA MET A 144 6.32 14.51 24.38
C MET A 144 5.50 13.33 23.86
N ARG A 145 6.13 12.43 23.07
CA ARG A 145 5.48 11.28 22.45
C ARG A 145 5.18 10.14 23.41
N LEU A 146 5.86 10.04 24.54
CA LEU A 146 5.58 9.01 25.55
C LEU A 146 4.10 8.91 25.92
N LYS A 147 3.44 10.06 26.14
CA LYS A 147 2.03 10.14 26.53
C LYS A 147 1.06 10.16 25.37
N SER A 148 1.56 10.12 24.13
CA SER A 148 0.71 10.07 22.93
C SER A 148 0.09 8.69 22.77
N TYR A 149 -1.10 8.68 22.15
CA TYR A 149 -1.78 7.46 21.69
C TYR A 149 -1.45 7.20 20.21
N PRO A 150 -1.57 5.96 19.72
CA PRO A 150 -1.27 5.63 18.33
C PRO A 150 -1.97 6.52 17.29
N HIS A 151 -3.23 6.89 17.52
CA HIS A 151 -4.00 7.73 16.61
C HIS A 151 -3.50 9.19 16.51
N GLN A 152 -2.64 9.62 17.43
CA GLN A 152 -2.02 10.96 17.43
C GLN A 152 -0.70 11.00 16.66
N LEU A 153 -0.21 9.85 16.18
CA LEU A 153 1.02 9.70 15.42
C LEU A 153 0.72 9.56 13.92
N SER A 154 1.66 10.03 13.07
CA SER A 154 1.62 9.74 11.63
C SER A 154 1.84 8.25 11.35
N GLY A 155 1.56 7.78 10.13
CA GLY A 155 1.80 6.39 9.71
C GLY A 155 3.26 5.98 9.94
N GLY A 156 4.21 6.76 9.46
CA GLY A 156 5.63 6.50 9.66
C GLY A 156 6.08 6.55 11.12
N GLN A 157 5.51 7.45 11.94
CA GLN A 157 5.81 7.45 13.38
C GLN A 157 5.29 6.20 14.08
N ARG A 158 4.09 5.70 13.72
CA ARG A 158 3.57 4.42 14.26
C ARG A 158 4.46 3.25 13.87
N GLN A 159 4.93 3.21 12.62
CA GLN A 159 5.86 2.19 12.15
C GLN A 159 7.18 2.22 12.94
N ARG A 160 7.76 3.41 13.16
CA ARG A 160 8.97 3.57 13.98
C ARG A 160 8.75 3.12 15.43
N VAL A 161 7.58 3.36 16.00
CA VAL A 161 7.22 2.84 17.33
C VAL A 161 7.13 1.32 17.33
N MET A 162 6.52 0.70 16.32
CA MET A 162 6.51 -0.77 16.18
C MET A 162 7.93 -1.35 16.09
N ILE A 163 8.79 -0.70 15.31
CA ILE A 163 10.20 -1.11 15.22
C ILE A 163 10.87 -0.96 16.58
N ALA A 164 10.66 0.15 17.33
CA ALA A 164 11.17 0.33 18.69
C ALA A 164 10.70 -0.78 19.63
N MET A 165 9.42 -1.19 19.54
CA MET A 165 8.89 -2.30 20.33
C MET A 165 9.57 -3.63 19.97
N ALA A 166 9.76 -3.90 18.68
CA ALA A 166 10.44 -5.11 18.23
C ALA A 166 11.92 -5.17 18.67
N LEU A 167 12.58 -4.02 18.75
CA LEU A 167 13.98 -3.90 19.17
C LEU A 167 14.18 -3.76 20.69
N ALA A 168 13.11 -3.67 21.49
CA ALA A 168 13.18 -3.34 22.91
C ALA A 168 14.11 -4.25 23.70
N ASN A 169 14.12 -5.55 23.40
CA ASN A 169 14.91 -6.55 24.09
C ASN A 169 16.15 -7.02 23.31
N GLU A 170 16.59 -6.26 22.30
CA GLU A 170 17.80 -6.56 21.50
C GLU A 170 17.76 -7.98 20.87
N PRO A 171 16.77 -8.27 20.03
CA PRO A 171 16.58 -9.61 19.48
C PRO A 171 17.73 -10.01 18.57
N GLU A 172 18.02 -11.32 18.50
CA GLU A 172 18.99 -11.90 17.57
C GLU A 172 18.39 -12.10 16.16
N LEU A 173 17.06 -12.34 16.10
CA LEU A 173 16.29 -12.49 14.87
C LEU A 173 15.10 -11.54 14.87
N LEU A 174 15.03 -10.68 13.85
CA LEU A 174 13.88 -9.84 13.58
C LEU A 174 13.15 -10.37 12.34
N ILE A 175 11.88 -10.70 12.49
CA ILE A 175 11.00 -11.06 11.39
C ILE A 175 10.18 -9.82 11.02
N ALA A 176 10.36 -9.31 9.82
CA ALA A 176 9.67 -8.13 9.33
C ALA A 176 8.73 -8.52 8.18
N ASP A 177 7.43 -8.57 8.47
CA ASP A 177 6.40 -8.93 7.50
C ASP A 177 5.82 -7.66 6.88
N GLU A 178 6.25 -7.35 5.66
CA GLU A 178 5.90 -6.15 4.89
C GLU A 178 6.02 -4.85 5.71
N PRO A 179 7.17 -4.56 6.33
CA PRO A 179 7.29 -3.47 7.31
C PRO A 179 7.16 -2.07 6.73
N THR A 180 7.12 -1.92 5.41
CA THR A 180 7.03 -0.64 4.70
C THR A 180 5.72 -0.48 3.94
N THR A 181 4.83 -1.46 3.97
CA THR A 181 3.53 -1.39 3.29
C THR A 181 2.71 -0.19 3.77
N ALA A 182 2.12 0.54 2.84
CA ALA A 182 1.33 1.75 3.06
C ALA A 182 2.11 2.95 3.66
N LEU A 183 3.43 2.97 3.54
CA LEU A 183 4.26 4.14 3.85
C LEU A 183 4.57 4.95 2.58
N ASP A 184 4.82 6.24 2.79
CA ASP A 184 5.37 7.08 1.73
C ASP A 184 6.82 6.68 1.42
N VAL A 185 7.23 6.83 0.18
CA VAL A 185 8.54 6.40 -0.33
C VAL A 185 9.71 6.95 0.49
N THR A 186 9.64 8.20 0.93
CA THR A 186 10.67 8.83 1.79
C THR A 186 10.76 8.18 3.17
N ILE A 187 9.62 7.83 3.77
CA ILE A 187 9.57 7.12 5.06
C ILE A 187 10.03 5.67 4.90
N GLU A 188 9.63 5.02 3.81
CA GLU A 188 10.08 3.66 3.47
C GLU A 188 11.62 3.60 3.39
N ALA A 189 12.25 4.48 2.59
CA ALA A 189 13.70 4.56 2.50
C ALA A 189 14.37 4.72 3.88
N GLN A 190 13.87 5.63 4.72
CA GLN A 190 14.39 5.85 6.07
C GLN A 190 14.24 4.63 6.99
N ILE A 191 13.17 3.86 6.86
CA ILE A 191 12.97 2.61 7.63
C ILE A 191 13.94 1.53 7.17
N LEU A 192 14.14 1.40 5.86
CA LEU A 192 15.09 0.43 5.30
C LEU A 192 16.53 0.76 5.71
N ASP A 193 16.93 2.03 5.65
CA ASP A 193 18.24 2.49 6.11
C ASP A 193 18.45 2.19 7.60
N LEU A 194 17.42 2.42 8.44
CA LEU A 194 17.46 2.08 9.86
C LEU A 194 17.67 0.56 10.08
N LEU A 195 16.93 -0.28 9.37
CA LEU A 195 17.06 -1.74 9.50
C LEU A 195 18.45 -2.22 9.04
N ALA A 196 18.96 -1.68 7.93
CA ALA A 196 20.30 -1.98 7.44
C ALA A 196 21.41 -1.50 8.41
N GLU A 197 21.24 -0.34 9.03
CA GLU A 197 22.16 0.15 10.07
C GLU A 197 22.17 -0.78 11.28
N LEU A 198 21.01 -1.19 11.77
CA LEU A 198 20.88 -2.10 12.92
C LEU A 198 21.49 -3.48 12.62
N GLN A 199 21.27 -4.03 11.42
CA GLN A 199 21.93 -5.27 11.01
C GLN A 199 23.45 -5.14 11.10
N ARG A 200 24.00 -4.06 10.55
CA ARG A 200 25.44 -3.84 10.51
C ARG A 200 26.08 -3.55 11.88
N THR A 201 25.41 -2.77 12.73
CA THR A 201 25.97 -2.30 14.01
C THR A 201 25.73 -3.27 15.15
N GLU A 202 24.62 -4.02 15.14
CA GLU A 202 24.18 -4.89 16.22
C GLU A 202 24.27 -6.38 15.88
N GLY A 203 24.63 -6.71 14.64
CA GLY A 203 24.66 -8.10 14.16
C GLY A 203 23.28 -8.75 14.10
N LEU A 204 22.23 -7.95 13.97
CA LEU A 204 20.85 -8.39 13.89
C LEU A 204 20.64 -9.27 12.64
N SER A 205 20.06 -10.47 12.82
CA SER A 205 19.61 -11.30 11.70
C SER A 205 18.21 -10.89 11.28
N LEU A 206 17.93 -10.81 9.98
CA LEU A 206 16.68 -10.32 9.46
C LEU A 206 16.01 -11.32 8.53
N LEU A 207 14.77 -11.70 8.83
CA LEU A 207 13.87 -12.35 7.89
C LEU A 207 12.90 -11.29 7.35
N PHE A 208 13.10 -10.87 6.12
CA PHE A 208 12.36 -9.78 5.50
C PHE A 208 11.35 -10.29 4.49
N ILE A 209 10.08 -10.03 4.71
CA ILE A 209 9.01 -10.43 3.80
C ILE A 209 8.53 -9.19 3.07
N THR A 210 8.52 -9.23 1.75
CA THR A 210 8.00 -8.15 0.91
C THR A 210 7.62 -8.67 -0.48
N HIS A 211 6.81 -7.90 -1.16
CA HIS A 211 6.54 -8.07 -2.59
C HIS A 211 7.33 -7.08 -3.46
N ASP A 212 8.07 -6.13 -2.86
CA ASP A 212 8.91 -5.16 -3.58
C ASP A 212 10.34 -5.69 -3.77
N LEU A 213 10.67 -6.07 -5.00
CA LEU A 213 11.99 -6.58 -5.37
C LEU A 213 13.07 -5.50 -5.35
N GLY A 214 12.71 -4.22 -5.54
CA GLY A 214 13.63 -3.10 -5.40
C GLY A 214 14.18 -3.00 -3.97
N VAL A 215 13.33 -3.16 -2.97
CA VAL A 215 13.70 -3.23 -1.56
C VAL A 215 14.62 -4.42 -1.30
N VAL A 216 14.25 -5.61 -1.80
CA VAL A 216 15.05 -6.84 -1.62
C VAL A 216 16.46 -6.69 -2.16
N ARG A 217 16.60 -6.08 -3.34
CA ARG A 217 17.92 -5.84 -3.97
C ARG A 217 18.86 -5.02 -3.10
N LYS A 218 18.31 -4.10 -2.28
CA LYS A 218 19.09 -3.20 -1.42
C LYS A 218 19.57 -3.84 -0.12
N ILE A 219 18.70 -4.67 0.50
CA ILE A 219 18.93 -5.09 1.89
C ILE A 219 19.21 -6.58 2.06
N ALA A 220 18.82 -7.44 1.11
CA ALA A 220 18.90 -8.89 1.30
C ALA A 220 20.21 -9.49 0.78
N ASP A 221 20.81 -10.38 1.59
CA ASP A 221 21.94 -11.22 1.16
C ASP A 221 21.45 -12.37 0.30
N ARG A 222 20.36 -13.01 0.70
CA ARG A 222 19.71 -14.12 0.00
C ARG A 222 18.23 -13.91 -0.19
N VAL A 223 17.71 -14.49 -1.27
CA VAL A 223 16.30 -14.39 -1.64
C VAL A 223 15.70 -15.77 -1.76
N ILE A 224 14.49 -15.92 -1.24
CA ILE A 224 13.64 -17.10 -1.35
C ILE A 224 12.38 -16.66 -2.10
N VAL A 225 12.14 -17.24 -3.26
CA VAL A 225 10.96 -16.94 -4.09
C VAL A 225 9.90 -18.00 -3.80
N MET A 226 8.74 -17.57 -3.31
CA MET A 226 7.61 -18.45 -3.00
C MET A 226 6.45 -18.24 -3.98
N GLN A 227 5.86 -19.34 -4.44
CA GLN A 227 4.66 -19.36 -5.27
C GLN A 227 3.73 -20.48 -4.79
N ARG A 228 2.48 -20.14 -4.48
CA ARG A 228 1.42 -21.11 -4.10
C ARG A 228 1.86 -22.10 -3.01
N GLY A 229 2.54 -21.59 -1.98
CA GLY A 229 2.95 -22.39 -0.81
C GLY A 229 4.28 -23.13 -0.95
N ILE A 230 4.95 -23.07 -2.10
CA ILE A 230 6.23 -23.74 -2.34
C ILE A 230 7.36 -22.76 -2.62
N VAL A 231 8.60 -23.12 -2.29
CA VAL A 231 9.80 -22.41 -2.72
C VAL A 231 10.13 -22.82 -4.14
N VAL A 232 10.05 -21.89 -5.09
CA VAL A 232 10.31 -22.16 -6.51
C VAL A 232 11.75 -21.84 -6.91
N GLU A 233 12.39 -20.90 -6.23
CA GLU A 233 13.79 -20.54 -6.44
C GLU A 233 14.37 -19.95 -5.16
N SER A 234 15.65 -20.20 -4.88
CA SER A 234 16.40 -19.58 -3.78
C SER A 234 17.87 -19.42 -4.16
N GLY A 235 18.50 -18.36 -3.67
CA GLY A 235 19.92 -18.10 -3.95
C GLY A 235 20.37 -16.74 -3.42
N GLN A 236 21.64 -16.43 -3.68
CA GLN A 236 22.20 -15.09 -3.41
C GLN A 236 21.43 -14.03 -4.22
N THR A 237 21.24 -12.87 -3.63
CA THR A 237 20.50 -11.76 -4.27
C THR A 237 21.03 -11.46 -5.67
N SER A 238 22.37 -11.39 -5.84
CA SER A 238 22.99 -11.16 -7.14
C SER A 238 22.66 -12.22 -8.20
N GLN A 239 22.48 -13.48 -7.80
CA GLN A 239 22.12 -14.58 -8.70
C GLN A 239 20.65 -14.51 -9.14
N ILE A 240 19.73 -14.30 -8.17
CA ILE A 240 18.28 -14.23 -8.44
C ILE A 240 17.97 -13.05 -9.37
N PHE A 241 18.62 -11.89 -9.16
CA PHE A 241 18.39 -10.71 -10.00
C PHE A 241 19.17 -10.71 -11.32
N GLY A 242 20.37 -11.33 -11.36
CA GLY A 242 21.21 -11.34 -12.55
C GLY A 242 20.95 -12.49 -13.51
N ALA A 243 20.55 -13.65 -13.00
CA ALA A 243 20.34 -14.87 -13.78
C ALA A 243 19.22 -15.73 -13.20
N PRO A 244 17.97 -15.25 -13.17
CA PRO A 244 16.83 -16.00 -12.68
C PRO A 244 16.59 -17.26 -13.52
N LYS A 245 16.34 -18.39 -12.87
CA LYS A 245 16.15 -19.68 -13.54
C LYS A 245 14.67 -20.01 -13.70
N HIS A 246 13.89 -19.84 -12.63
CA HIS A 246 12.48 -20.21 -12.63
C HIS A 246 11.63 -19.21 -13.44
N PRO A 247 10.66 -19.68 -14.27
CA PRO A 247 9.80 -18.80 -15.07
C PRO A 247 9.04 -17.76 -14.23
N TYR A 248 8.59 -18.13 -13.04
CA TYR A 248 7.90 -17.23 -12.13
C TYR A 248 8.80 -16.11 -11.60
N THR A 249 10.07 -16.41 -11.27
CA THR A 249 11.05 -15.40 -10.86
C THR A 249 11.29 -14.39 -11.99
N LYS A 250 11.42 -14.88 -13.23
CA LYS A 250 11.55 -14.00 -14.41
C LYS A 250 10.33 -13.11 -14.56
N MET A 251 9.14 -13.67 -14.46
CA MET A 251 7.89 -12.90 -14.53
C MET A 251 7.80 -11.82 -13.45
N LEU A 252 8.21 -12.12 -12.20
CA LEU A 252 8.25 -11.12 -11.13
C LEU A 252 9.23 -9.98 -11.42
N LEU A 253 10.41 -10.29 -11.96
CA LEU A 253 11.42 -9.31 -12.33
C LEU A 253 11.00 -8.48 -13.55
N ASP A 254 10.39 -9.11 -14.55
CA ASP A 254 9.87 -8.43 -15.74
C ASP A 254 8.73 -7.47 -15.39
N ALA A 255 7.95 -7.78 -14.35
CA ALA A 255 6.90 -6.90 -13.83
C ALA A 255 7.44 -5.60 -13.21
N GLU A 256 8.74 -5.46 -12.97
CA GLU A 256 9.36 -4.17 -12.61
C GLU A 256 9.42 -3.21 -13.81
N THR A 257 9.42 -3.73 -15.04
CA THR A 257 9.52 -2.93 -16.25
C THR A 257 8.12 -2.63 -16.80
N ILE A 258 7.51 -1.56 -16.32
CA ILE A 258 6.22 -1.09 -16.81
C ILE A 258 6.47 -0.13 -17.98
N GLY A 259 5.89 -0.41 -19.16
CA GLY A 259 6.09 0.40 -20.38
C GLY A 259 5.72 1.90 -20.21
N ALA A 260 5.89 2.69 -21.26
CA ALA A 260 5.54 4.11 -21.30
C ALA A 260 4.08 4.34 -21.73
N PRO A 261 3.47 5.53 -21.45
CA PRO A 261 2.14 5.89 -21.94
C PRO A 261 2.10 5.99 -23.47
N GLU A 262 0.94 5.70 -24.09
CA GLU A 262 0.77 5.87 -25.53
C GLU A 262 0.70 7.38 -25.88
N PRO A 263 1.24 7.82 -27.04
CA PRO A 263 1.19 9.23 -27.42
C PRO A 263 -0.24 9.76 -27.55
N ILE A 264 -0.45 11.02 -27.15
CA ILE A 264 -1.73 11.69 -27.28
C ILE A 264 -1.79 12.44 -28.62
N PRO A 265 -2.94 12.45 -29.33
CA PRO A 265 -3.12 13.32 -30.50
C PRO A 265 -2.91 14.80 -30.14
N GLU A 266 -2.17 15.54 -30.97
CA GLU A 266 -1.90 16.98 -30.72
C GLU A 266 -3.18 17.81 -30.55
N ASN A 267 -4.24 17.46 -31.28
CA ASN A 267 -5.54 18.14 -31.27
C ASN A 267 -6.55 17.54 -30.28
N ALA A 268 -6.10 16.73 -29.29
CA ALA A 268 -7.00 16.16 -28.30
C ALA A 268 -7.69 17.28 -27.49
N PRO A 269 -9.05 17.26 -27.37
CA PRO A 269 -9.79 18.31 -26.68
C PRO A 269 -9.48 18.32 -25.18
N GLU A 270 -9.45 19.52 -24.58
CA GLU A 270 -9.36 19.69 -23.14
C GLU A 270 -10.66 19.21 -22.48
N VAL A 271 -10.53 18.25 -21.55
CA VAL A 271 -11.66 17.66 -20.82
C VAL A 271 -11.84 18.33 -19.47
N LEU A 272 -10.74 18.59 -18.76
CA LEU A 272 -10.74 19.21 -17.45
C LEU A 272 -9.72 20.34 -17.40
N LYS A 273 -10.08 21.44 -16.74
CA LYS A 273 -9.17 22.52 -16.39
C LYS A 273 -9.52 23.10 -15.02
N THR A 274 -8.51 23.41 -14.21
CA THR A 274 -8.66 24.19 -12.99
C THR A 274 -7.78 25.43 -13.06
N GLU A 275 -8.23 26.52 -12.46
CA GLU A 275 -7.47 27.77 -12.36
C GLU A 275 -7.46 28.22 -10.90
N ASN A 276 -6.26 28.31 -10.32
CA ASN A 276 -6.00 28.75 -8.95
C ASN A 276 -6.89 28.06 -7.91
N LEU A 277 -7.15 26.75 -8.07
CA LEU A 277 -8.05 25.99 -7.22
C LEU A 277 -7.51 25.92 -5.79
N LYS A 278 -8.36 26.27 -4.81
CA LYS A 278 -8.02 26.26 -3.38
C LYS A 278 -8.95 25.35 -2.60
N VAL A 279 -8.38 24.59 -1.66
CA VAL A 279 -9.14 23.74 -0.74
C VAL A 279 -8.66 24.02 0.67
N TRP A 280 -9.44 24.80 1.42
CA TRP A 280 -9.12 25.21 2.77
C TRP A 280 -10.19 24.72 3.75
N PHE A 281 -9.80 23.91 4.72
CA PHE A 281 -10.70 23.41 5.75
C PHE A 281 -10.66 24.33 6.98
N PRO A 282 -11.80 24.88 7.45
CA PRO A 282 -11.82 25.77 8.60
C PRO A 282 -11.55 25.00 9.89
N ILE A 283 -10.62 25.51 10.71
CA ILE A 283 -10.39 25.03 12.07
C ILE A 283 -11.35 25.78 12.99
N GLN A 284 -12.34 25.07 13.52
CA GLN A 284 -13.36 25.63 14.40
C GLN A 284 -13.06 25.31 15.86
N ARG A 285 -13.14 26.33 16.76
CA ARG A 285 -12.95 26.18 18.21
C ARG A 285 -14.12 26.79 19.00
N GLY A 286 -14.32 26.23 20.19
CA GLY A 286 -15.35 26.70 21.15
C GLY A 286 -16.77 26.26 20.82
N LEU A 287 -17.68 26.53 21.75
CA LEU A 287 -19.11 26.13 21.67
C LEU A 287 -19.82 26.74 20.44
N LEU A 288 -19.42 27.94 20.04
CA LEU A 288 -19.97 28.68 18.89
C LEU A 288 -19.28 28.35 17.56
N ARG A 289 -18.40 27.32 17.52
CA ARG A 289 -17.67 26.88 16.31
C ARG A 289 -17.05 28.06 15.52
N ARG A 290 -16.37 28.99 16.20
CA ARG A 290 -15.70 30.10 15.53
C ARG A 290 -14.48 29.58 14.77
N THR A 291 -14.33 30.00 13.51
CA THR A 291 -13.16 29.69 12.69
C THR A 291 -11.95 30.46 13.24
N VAL A 292 -10.93 29.76 13.71
CA VAL A 292 -9.69 30.30 14.27
C VAL A 292 -8.49 30.16 13.33
N GLY A 293 -8.67 29.46 12.21
CA GLY A 293 -7.65 29.25 11.19
C GLY A 293 -8.15 28.28 10.11
N HIS A 294 -7.29 27.93 9.18
CA HIS A 294 -7.59 26.97 8.11
C HIS A 294 -6.44 25.97 7.96
N VAL A 295 -6.78 24.71 7.72
CA VAL A 295 -5.85 23.75 7.14
C VAL A 295 -5.90 23.96 5.62
N LYS A 296 -4.80 24.41 5.06
CA LYS A 296 -4.67 24.72 3.64
C LYS A 296 -4.25 23.44 2.91
N ALA A 297 -5.22 22.61 2.56
CA ALA A 297 -4.94 21.32 1.91
C ALA A 297 -4.51 21.46 0.44
N VAL A 298 -4.99 22.51 -0.26
CA VAL A 298 -4.53 22.91 -1.60
C VAL A 298 -4.54 24.43 -1.64
N ASN A 299 -3.42 25.05 -2.00
CA ASN A 299 -3.28 26.50 -2.00
C ASN A 299 -3.60 27.14 -3.36
N ASP A 300 -3.05 26.59 -4.43
CA ASP A 300 -3.20 27.13 -5.79
C ASP A 300 -2.90 26.01 -6.80
N ALA A 301 -3.95 25.35 -7.27
CA ALA A 301 -3.79 24.27 -8.23
C ALA A 301 -4.35 24.66 -9.60
N THR A 302 -3.45 24.97 -10.54
CA THR A 302 -3.76 25.19 -11.94
C THR A 302 -3.27 24.01 -12.75
N LEU A 303 -4.22 23.29 -13.38
CA LEU A 303 -3.92 22.10 -14.18
C LEU A 303 -4.93 21.91 -15.30
N SER A 304 -4.55 21.14 -16.31
CA SER A 304 -5.45 20.73 -17.40
C SER A 304 -5.22 19.28 -17.77
N VAL A 305 -6.27 18.61 -18.26
CA VAL A 305 -6.23 17.24 -18.76
C VAL A 305 -7.00 17.17 -20.06
N ARG A 306 -6.39 16.55 -21.09
CA ARG A 306 -6.99 16.33 -22.41
C ARG A 306 -7.60 14.93 -22.52
N ALA A 307 -8.42 14.71 -23.52
CA ALA A 307 -8.91 13.38 -23.86
C ALA A 307 -7.73 12.44 -24.23
N GLY A 308 -7.70 11.24 -23.64
CA GLY A 308 -6.59 10.31 -23.80
C GLY A 308 -5.35 10.64 -22.96
N GLU A 309 -5.33 11.75 -22.22
CA GLU A 309 -4.21 12.16 -21.37
C GLU A 309 -4.32 11.59 -19.95
N THR A 310 -3.21 11.21 -19.39
CA THR A 310 -3.06 10.93 -17.95
C THR A 310 -2.19 12.01 -17.32
N LEU A 311 -2.75 12.71 -16.34
CA LEU A 311 -2.03 13.60 -15.45
C LEU A 311 -1.75 12.88 -14.14
N GLY A 312 -0.48 12.56 -13.87
CA GLY A 312 -0.04 11.98 -12.62
C GLY A 312 0.09 13.01 -11.52
N ILE A 313 -0.31 12.68 -10.30
CA ILE A 313 -0.07 13.50 -9.11
C ILE A 313 0.72 12.67 -8.10
N VAL A 314 1.87 13.19 -7.68
CA VAL A 314 2.78 12.56 -6.73
C VAL A 314 3.09 13.48 -5.56
N GLY A 315 3.58 12.92 -4.47
CA GLY A 315 3.96 13.63 -3.25
C GLY A 315 3.69 12.79 -2.01
N GLU A 316 4.19 13.22 -0.86
CA GLU A 316 4.02 12.54 0.42
C GLU A 316 2.56 12.50 0.89
N SER A 317 2.25 11.62 1.85
CA SER A 317 0.94 11.58 2.52
C SER A 317 0.63 12.91 3.20
N GLY A 318 -0.60 13.39 3.03
CA GLY A 318 -0.98 14.70 3.55
C GLY A 318 -0.59 15.89 2.66
N SER A 319 0.09 15.72 1.52
CA SER A 319 0.43 16.81 0.60
C SER A 319 -0.77 17.44 -0.13
N GLY A 320 -1.98 16.88 0.03
CA GLY A 320 -3.21 17.46 -0.54
C GLY A 320 -3.75 16.76 -1.78
N LYS A 321 -3.13 15.69 -2.29
CA LYS A 321 -3.51 14.97 -3.53
C LYS A 321 -4.98 14.54 -3.57
N THR A 322 -5.40 13.77 -2.57
CA THR A 322 -6.81 13.32 -2.44
C THR A 322 -7.76 14.50 -2.27
N SER A 323 -7.37 15.54 -1.51
CA SER A 323 -8.20 16.74 -1.36
C SER A 323 -8.39 17.46 -2.71
N LEU A 324 -7.34 17.57 -3.52
CA LEU A 324 -7.40 18.11 -4.87
C LEU A 324 -8.35 17.28 -5.76
N ALA A 325 -8.21 15.96 -5.74
CA ALA A 325 -9.05 15.02 -6.48
C ALA A 325 -10.54 15.17 -6.11
N LEU A 326 -10.84 15.15 -4.81
CA LEU A 326 -12.22 15.30 -4.31
C LEU A 326 -12.83 16.67 -4.64
N ALA A 327 -12.03 17.73 -4.64
CA ALA A 327 -12.47 19.07 -5.06
C ALA A 327 -12.79 19.12 -6.55
N ILE A 328 -11.93 18.55 -7.41
CA ILE A 328 -12.14 18.46 -8.86
C ILE A 328 -13.46 17.77 -9.19
N VAL A 329 -13.77 16.65 -8.54
CA VAL A 329 -15.06 15.95 -8.74
C VAL A 329 -16.20 16.55 -7.93
N ARG A 330 -15.96 17.68 -7.22
CA ARG A 330 -16.95 18.38 -6.40
C ARG A 330 -17.63 17.52 -5.33
N LEU A 331 -16.86 16.69 -4.69
CA LEU A 331 -17.27 15.95 -3.47
C LEU A 331 -17.00 16.77 -2.21
N ILE A 332 -16.03 17.67 -2.24
CA ILE A 332 -15.76 18.66 -1.18
C ILE A 332 -15.83 20.08 -1.77
N GLY A 333 -15.97 21.08 -0.90
CA GLY A 333 -15.95 22.49 -1.29
C GLY A 333 -14.55 22.96 -1.69
N SER A 334 -14.50 23.85 -2.65
CA SER A 334 -13.27 24.52 -3.11
C SER A 334 -13.58 25.94 -3.54
N ASP A 335 -12.56 26.78 -3.65
CA ASP A 335 -12.67 28.11 -4.23
C ASP A 335 -12.04 28.11 -5.62
N ASN A 336 -12.47 29.06 -6.47
CA ASN A 336 -12.03 29.29 -7.85
C ASN A 336 -12.55 28.28 -8.88
N CYS A 337 -12.11 28.40 -10.14
CA CYS A 337 -12.76 27.80 -11.28
C CYS A 337 -12.40 26.33 -11.51
N ILE A 338 -13.41 25.50 -11.79
CA ILE A 338 -13.26 24.16 -12.34
C ILE A 338 -14.08 24.08 -13.61
N SER A 339 -13.42 23.91 -14.75
CA SER A 339 -14.07 23.74 -16.06
C SER A 339 -14.02 22.28 -16.50
N PHE A 340 -15.16 21.75 -16.94
CA PHE A 340 -15.29 20.42 -17.52
C PHE A 340 -15.94 20.50 -18.90
N ASN A 341 -15.24 20.03 -19.95
CA ASN A 341 -15.64 20.16 -21.34
C ASN A 341 -16.06 21.62 -21.68
N GLY A 342 -15.28 22.61 -21.24
CA GLY A 342 -15.52 24.02 -21.46
C GLY A 342 -16.67 24.64 -20.65
N LYS A 343 -17.28 23.90 -19.72
CA LYS A 343 -18.33 24.40 -18.83
C LYS A 343 -17.79 24.60 -17.42
N ASP A 344 -18.03 25.78 -16.85
CA ASP A 344 -17.73 26.00 -15.43
C ASP A 344 -18.66 25.15 -14.57
N ILE A 345 -18.09 24.13 -13.92
CA ILE A 345 -18.81 23.25 -13.02
C ILE A 345 -18.76 23.74 -11.56
N HIS A 346 -17.89 24.71 -11.24
CA HIS A 346 -17.78 25.26 -9.88
C HIS A 346 -19.06 25.98 -9.47
N ALA A 347 -19.62 26.80 -10.36
CA ALA A 347 -20.85 27.56 -10.12
C ALA A 347 -22.13 26.71 -10.16
N MET A 348 -22.06 25.46 -10.61
CA MET A 348 -23.25 24.59 -10.78
C MET A 348 -23.88 24.20 -9.44
N SER A 349 -25.23 24.23 -9.39
CA SER A 349 -26.01 23.66 -8.30
C SER A 349 -25.86 22.13 -8.25
N ARG A 350 -26.20 21.51 -7.11
CA ARG A 350 -26.21 20.03 -6.95
C ARG A 350 -27.07 19.33 -8.01
N ARG A 351 -28.20 19.95 -8.42
CA ARG A 351 -29.09 19.39 -9.46
C ARG A 351 -28.43 19.39 -10.84
N GLN A 352 -27.74 20.47 -11.20
CA GLN A 352 -26.99 20.57 -12.45
C GLN A 352 -25.81 19.61 -12.49
N MET A 353 -25.07 19.49 -11.37
CA MET A 353 -23.97 18.53 -11.26
C MET A 353 -24.40 17.08 -11.48
N ARG A 354 -25.65 16.70 -11.19
CA ARG A 354 -26.14 15.33 -11.39
C ARG A 354 -25.97 14.85 -12.84
N SER A 355 -26.18 15.74 -13.82
CA SER A 355 -25.99 15.41 -15.25
C SER A 355 -24.52 15.23 -15.62
N ILE A 356 -23.61 15.93 -14.95
CA ILE A 356 -22.17 15.87 -15.19
C ILE A 356 -21.54 14.64 -14.52
N ARG A 357 -22.06 14.20 -13.37
CA ARG A 357 -21.49 13.09 -12.57
C ARG A 357 -21.39 11.77 -13.35
N SER A 358 -22.22 11.53 -14.37
CA SER A 358 -22.05 10.36 -15.22
C SER A 358 -20.79 10.42 -16.09
N ASP A 359 -20.34 11.63 -16.43
CA ASP A 359 -19.19 11.87 -17.30
C ASP A 359 -17.88 12.04 -16.51
N ILE A 360 -17.99 12.31 -15.20
CA ILE A 360 -16.87 12.39 -14.25
C ILE A 360 -17.03 11.28 -13.22
N GLN A 361 -16.12 10.34 -13.17
CA GLN A 361 -16.13 9.24 -12.23
C GLN A 361 -14.88 9.21 -11.36
N MET A 362 -14.95 8.48 -10.24
CA MET A 362 -13.82 8.31 -9.33
C MET A 362 -13.70 6.86 -8.89
N VAL A 363 -12.49 6.36 -8.89
CA VAL A 363 -12.08 5.10 -8.26
C VAL A 363 -11.31 5.47 -7.01
N PHE A 364 -11.80 5.06 -5.85
CA PHE A 364 -11.25 5.40 -4.53
C PHE A 364 -10.09 4.47 -4.15
N GLN A 365 -9.24 4.94 -3.24
CA GLN A 365 -8.05 4.26 -2.73
C GLN A 365 -8.36 2.90 -2.10
N ASP A 366 -9.45 2.80 -1.33
CA ASP A 366 -9.84 1.56 -0.66
C ASP A 366 -10.96 0.84 -1.42
N PRO A 367 -10.65 -0.25 -2.16
CA PRO A 367 -11.68 -1.04 -2.83
C PRO A 367 -12.60 -1.79 -1.86
N PHE A 368 -12.13 -2.08 -0.62
CA PHE A 368 -12.95 -2.75 0.39
C PHE A 368 -14.05 -1.82 0.93
N GLY A 369 -13.66 -0.61 1.36
CA GLY A 369 -14.59 0.39 1.87
C GLY A 369 -15.48 1.01 0.79
N SER A 370 -15.06 1.01 -0.47
CA SER A 370 -15.81 1.60 -1.57
C SER A 370 -16.91 0.71 -2.14
N LEU A 371 -16.86 -0.60 -1.93
CA LEU A 371 -17.86 -1.57 -2.39
C LEU A 371 -18.74 -2.00 -1.23
N SER A 372 -20.07 -1.89 -1.38
CA SER A 372 -21.01 -2.32 -0.34
C SER A 372 -20.93 -3.85 -0.13
N PRO A 373 -20.59 -4.34 1.08
CA PRO A 373 -20.47 -5.78 1.33
C PRO A 373 -21.81 -6.51 1.29
N ARG A 374 -22.93 -5.77 1.28
CA ARG A 374 -24.29 -6.31 1.27
C ARG A 374 -24.93 -6.35 -0.11
N MET A 375 -24.24 -5.85 -1.12
CA MET A 375 -24.71 -5.83 -2.51
C MET A 375 -23.90 -6.82 -3.35
N SER A 376 -24.57 -7.49 -4.27
CA SER A 376 -23.91 -8.32 -5.29
C SER A 376 -23.16 -7.45 -6.31
N VAL A 377 -22.21 -8.04 -7.02
CA VAL A 377 -21.43 -7.33 -8.05
C VAL A 377 -22.34 -6.69 -9.10
N VAL A 378 -23.41 -7.38 -9.54
CA VAL A 378 -24.34 -6.81 -10.51
C VAL A 378 -25.06 -5.58 -9.97
N GLU A 379 -25.46 -5.58 -8.70
CA GLU A 379 -26.11 -4.43 -8.07
C GLU A 379 -25.15 -3.24 -7.92
N ILE A 380 -23.91 -3.50 -7.48
CA ILE A 380 -22.87 -2.47 -7.32
C ILE A 380 -22.55 -1.81 -8.67
N VAL A 381 -22.30 -2.60 -9.70
CA VAL A 381 -21.91 -2.08 -11.01
C VAL A 381 -23.08 -1.39 -11.72
N ALA A 382 -24.31 -1.93 -11.62
CA ALA A 382 -25.48 -1.36 -12.25
C ALA A 382 -26.06 -0.13 -11.53
N GLU A 383 -25.63 0.18 -10.29
CA GLU A 383 -26.18 1.27 -9.48
C GLU A 383 -26.19 2.59 -10.26
N GLY A 384 -25.08 2.93 -10.90
CA GLY A 384 -24.92 4.15 -11.69
C GLY A 384 -25.92 4.24 -12.87
N LEU A 385 -26.21 3.15 -13.54
CA LEU A 385 -27.19 3.11 -14.64
C LEU A 385 -28.59 3.49 -14.15
N GLY A 386 -28.97 2.98 -12.97
CA GLY A 386 -30.26 3.31 -12.35
C GLY A 386 -30.35 4.77 -11.90
N VAL A 387 -29.29 5.28 -11.26
CA VAL A 387 -29.25 6.67 -10.76
C VAL A 387 -29.32 7.68 -11.90
N HIS A 388 -28.67 7.41 -13.03
CA HIS A 388 -28.57 8.33 -14.17
C HIS A 388 -29.59 8.03 -15.30
N ASN A 389 -30.47 7.03 -15.11
CA ASN A 389 -31.47 6.61 -16.11
C ASN A 389 -30.85 6.36 -17.50
N LYS A 390 -29.59 5.86 -17.54
CA LYS A 390 -28.85 5.67 -18.80
C LYS A 390 -29.29 4.42 -19.56
N SER A 391 -30.02 3.51 -18.91
CA SER A 391 -30.48 2.28 -19.54
C SER A 391 -31.77 1.75 -18.89
N ASN A 392 -32.51 0.93 -19.64
CA ASN A 392 -33.67 0.24 -19.10
C ASN A 392 -33.21 -0.87 -18.15
N LYS A 393 -33.85 -1.02 -16.98
CA LYS A 393 -33.53 -2.04 -15.97
C LYS A 393 -33.40 -3.47 -16.55
N LYS A 394 -34.14 -3.78 -17.61
CA LYS A 394 -34.04 -5.08 -18.30
C LYS A 394 -32.67 -5.33 -18.96
N ASN A 395 -31.95 -4.27 -19.32
CA ASN A 395 -30.65 -4.34 -19.99
C ASN A 395 -29.47 -4.29 -19.02
N HIS A 396 -29.68 -3.92 -17.74
CA HIS A 396 -28.60 -3.75 -16.76
C HIS A 396 -27.69 -5.00 -16.67
N ARG A 397 -28.28 -6.21 -16.63
CA ARG A 397 -27.47 -7.44 -16.53
C ARG A 397 -26.58 -7.68 -17.76
N SER A 398 -27.06 -7.38 -18.95
CA SER A 398 -26.26 -7.53 -20.18
C SER A 398 -25.16 -6.50 -20.28
N GLU A 399 -25.42 -5.26 -19.85
CA GLU A 399 -24.42 -4.19 -19.79
C GLU A 399 -23.35 -4.50 -18.74
N VAL A 400 -23.75 -4.97 -17.54
CA VAL A 400 -22.83 -5.42 -16.51
C VAL A 400 -21.99 -6.60 -16.98
N ALA A 401 -22.60 -7.60 -17.67
CA ALA A 401 -21.83 -8.70 -18.23
C ALA A 401 -20.77 -8.24 -19.25
N THR A 402 -21.09 -7.20 -20.04
CA THR A 402 -20.16 -6.62 -21.00
C THR A 402 -19.00 -5.94 -20.31
N ILE A 403 -19.27 -5.05 -19.34
CA ILE A 403 -18.19 -4.32 -18.65
C ILE A 403 -17.33 -5.26 -17.79
N LEU A 404 -17.90 -6.32 -17.18
CA LEU A 404 -17.11 -7.31 -16.45
C LEU A 404 -16.10 -8.01 -17.35
N ARG A 405 -16.47 -8.38 -18.59
CA ARG A 405 -15.50 -8.93 -19.56
C ARG A 405 -14.40 -7.92 -19.91
N GLU A 406 -14.76 -6.65 -20.07
CA GLU A 406 -13.81 -5.59 -20.39
C GLU A 406 -12.78 -5.38 -19.28
N VAL A 407 -13.18 -5.54 -18.02
CA VAL A 407 -12.24 -5.48 -16.88
C VAL A 407 -11.58 -6.82 -16.55
N GLY A 408 -11.79 -7.85 -17.40
CA GLY A 408 -11.17 -9.18 -17.24
C GLY A 408 -11.78 -10.03 -16.12
N LEU A 409 -13.08 -9.84 -15.84
CA LEU A 409 -13.84 -10.68 -14.89
C LEU A 409 -14.84 -11.55 -15.62
N ASP A 410 -15.05 -12.78 -15.11
CA ASP A 410 -16.07 -13.68 -15.64
C ASP A 410 -17.47 -13.17 -15.27
N PRO A 411 -18.37 -12.91 -16.26
CA PRO A 411 -19.74 -12.51 -15.98
C PRO A 411 -20.55 -13.48 -15.14
N SER A 412 -20.19 -14.77 -15.07
CA SER A 412 -20.86 -15.75 -14.21
C SER A 412 -20.77 -15.38 -12.73
N THR A 413 -19.76 -14.58 -12.36
CA THR A 413 -19.51 -14.13 -10.97
C THR A 413 -20.37 -12.95 -10.54
N MET A 414 -21.20 -12.37 -11.41
CA MET A 414 -21.97 -11.16 -11.15
C MET A 414 -22.94 -11.23 -9.94
N ASN A 415 -23.34 -12.44 -9.53
CA ASN A 415 -24.21 -12.63 -8.39
C ASN A 415 -23.47 -12.81 -7.05
N ARG A 416 -22.13 -12.89 -7.10
CA ARG A 416 -21.29 -13.01 -5.88
C ARG A 416 -21.17 -11.67 -5.18
N TYR A 417 -20.73 -11.73 -3.92
CA TYR A 417 -20.50 -10.56 -3.07
C TYR A 417 -19.02 -10.16 -3.05
N PRO A 418 -18.68 -8.90 -2.76
CA PRO A 418 -17.30 -8.42 -2.77
C PRO A 418 -16.33 -9.24 -1.92
N HIS A 419 -16.76 -9.78 -0.79
CA HIS A 419 -15.90 -10.56 0.11
C HIS A 419 -15.45 -11.91 -0.49
N GLU A 420 -16.09 -12.38 -1.56
CA GLU A 420 -15.72 -13.61 -2.27
C GLU A 420 -14.63 -13.40 -3.33
N PHE A 421 -14.10 -12.17 -3.47
CA PHE A 421 -13.12 -11.80 -4.49
C PHE A 421 -11.79 -11.39 -3.87
N SER A 422 -10.69 -11.64 -4.60
CA SER A 422 -9.37 -11.13 -4.23
C SER A 422 -9.29 -9.59 -4.33
N GLY A 423 -8.26 -8.97 -3.73
CA GLY A 423 -8.03 -7.52 -3.79
C GLY A 423 -8.03 -6.98 -5.23
N GLY A 424 -7.27 -7.60 -6.12
CA GLY A 424 -7.21 -7.20 -7.54
C GLY A 424 -8.54 -7.39 -8.28
N GLN A 425 -9.31 -8.43 -7.96
CA GLN A 425 -10.64 -8.61 -8.52
C GLN A 425 -11.62 -7.53 -8.01
N ARG A 426 -11.56 -7.16 -6.72
CA ARG A 426 -12.37 -6.04 -6.17
C ARG A 426 -12.01 -4.73 -6.83
N GLN A 427 -10.73 -4.48 -7.09
CA GLN A 427 -10.29 -3.30 -7.83
C GLN A 427 -10.87 -3.26 -9.25
N ARG A 428 -10.89 -4.40 -9.94
CA ARG A 428 -11.55 -4.51 -11.26
C ARG A 428 -13.05 -4.24 -11.18
N ILE A 429 -13.74 -4.66 -10.11
CA ILE A 429 -15.16 -4.34 -9.85
C ILE A 429 -15.34 -2.83 -9.64
N ALA A 430 -14.46 -2.17 -8.87
CA ALA A 430 -14.51 -0.73 -8.65
C ALA A 430 -14.30 0.05 -9.97
N ILE A 431 -13.36 -0.40 -10.81
CA ILE A 431 -13.15 0.15 -12.15
C ILE A 431 -14.40 -0.09 -13.03
N ALA A 432 -14.98 -1.30 -13.03
CA ALA A 432 -16.20 -1.61 -13.78
C ALA A 432 -17.37 -0.71 -13.39
N ARG A 433 -17.56 -0.44 -12.07
CA ARG A 433 -18.57 0.49 -11.55
C ARG A 433 -18.40 1.90 -12.10
N ALA A 434 -17.19 2.39 -12.22
CA ALA A 434 -16.91 3.70 -12.80
C ALA A 434 -17.15 3.68 -14.33
N MET A 435 -16.69 2.65 -15.01
CA MET A 435 -16.68 2.54 -16.48
C MET A 435 -18.03 2.21 -17.11
N ILE A 436 -18.98 1.62 -16.36
CA ILE A 436 -20.32 1.28 -16.86
C ILE A 436 -21.09 2.51 -17.40
N LEU A 437 -20.78 3.68 -16.86
CA LEU A 437 -21.37 4.96 -17.27
C LEU A 437 -20.72 5.55 -18.52
N LYS A 438 -19.61 4.98 -19.01
CA LYS A 438 -18.79 5.49 -20.12
C LYS A 438 -18.39 6.94 -19.90
N PRO A 439 -17.69 7.24 -18.81
CA PRO A 439 -17.29 8.60 -18.46
C PRO A 439 -16.31 9.17 -19.51
N LYS A 440 -16.06 10.48 -19.45
CA LYS A 440 -15.02 11.16 -20.21
C LYS A 440 -13.76 11.40 -19.38
N PHE A 441 -13.93 11.47 -18.08
CA PHE A 441 -12.87 11.75 -17.13
C PHE A 441 -12.99 10.85 -15.90
N VAL A 442 -11.88 10.26 -15.48
CA VAL A 442 -11.83 9.40 -14.29
C VAL A 442 -10.69 9.84 -13.38
N VAL A 443 -11.02 10.08 -12.13
CA VAL A 443 -10.03 10.22 -11.05
C VAL A 443 -9.72 8.84 -10.49
N LEU A 444 -8.45 8.50 -10.46
CA LEU A 444 -7.91 7.24 -9.95
C LEU A 444 -7.06 7.58 -8.72
N ASP A 445 -7.63 7.43 -7.54
CA ASP A 445 -6.96 7.75 -6.28
C ASP A 445 -6.33 6.47 -5.71
N GLU A 446 -5.02 6.34 -5.87
CA GLU A 446 -4.20 5.20 -5.46
C GLU A 446 -4.79 3.82 -5.85
N PRO A 447 -5.16 3.59 -7.11
CA PRO A 447 -5.92 2.41 -7.51
C PRO A 447 -5.13 1.11 -7.41
N THR A 448 -3.84 1.16 -7.11
CA THR A 448 -2.94 0.00 -7.07
C THR A 448 -2.20 -0.18 -5.74
N SER A 449 -2.41 0.70 -4.75
CA SER A 449 -1.62 0.74 -3.51
C SER A 449 -1.73 -0.50 -2.61
N ALA A 450 -2.85 -1.23 -2.68
CA ALA A 450 -3.08 -2.43 -1.87
C ALA A 450 -2.89 -3.74 -2.67
N LEU A 451 -2.21 -3.66 -3.84
CA LEU A 451 -2.06 -4.79 -4.75
C LEU A 451 -0.60 -5.22 -4.86
N ASP A 452 -0.37 -6.52 -5.00
CA ASP A 452 0.94 -7.03 -5.34
C ASP A 452 1.37 -6.60 -6.76
N ARG A 453 2.69 -6.64 -7.02
CA ARG A 453 3.31 -6.10 -8.23
C ARG A 453 2.72 -6.67 -9.53
N THR A 454 2.46 -7.97 -9.56
CA THR A 454 1.91 -8.64 -10.75
C THR A 454 0.50 -8.15 -11.06
N VAL A 455 -0.34 -8.01 -10.03
CA VAL A 455 -1.70 -7.48 -10.17
C VAL A 455 -1.67 -5.99 -10.51
N GLN A 456 -0.73 -5.22 -9.96
CA GLN A 456 -0.52 -3.81 -10.33
C GLN A 456 -0.32 -3.63 -11.84
N VAL A 457 0.60 -4.42 -12.45
CA VAL A 457 0.87 -4.36 -13.90
C VAL A 457 -0.40 -4.67 -14.69
N GLN A 458 -1.14 -5.70 -14.29
CA GLN A 458 -2.40 -6.06 -14.95
C GLN A 458 -3.46 -4.95 -14.86
N ILE A 459 -3.54 -4.21 -13.75
CA ILE A 459 -4.45 -3.07 -13.59
C ILE A 459 -4.00 -1.89 -14.47
N ILE A 460 -2.69 -1.64 -14.55
CA ILE A 460 -2.15 -0.57 -15.41
C ILE A 460 -2.45 -0.85 -16.88
N ASP A 461 -2.22 -2.08 -17.34
CA ASP A 461 -2.54 -2.48 -18.73
C ASP A 461 -4.04 -2.39 -19.01
N LEU A 462 -4.88 -2.76 -18.04
CA LEU A 462 -6.33 -2.58 -18.12
C LEU A 462 -6.68 -1.08 -18.26
N LEU A 463 -6.11 -0.21 -17.43
CA LEU A 463 -6.37 1.23 -17.48
C LEU A 463 -5.94 1.84 -18.83
N ARG A 464 -4.79 1.43 -19.38
CA ARG A 464 -4.33 1.83 -20.71
C ARG A 464 -5.31 1.38 -21.81
N ALA A 465 -5.73 0.13 -21.76
CA ALA A 465 -6.69 -0.42 -22.74
C ALA A 465 -8.04 0.34 -22.70
N LEU A 466 -8.55 0.63 -21.50
CA LEU A 466 -9.78 1.41 -21.31
C LEU A 466 -9.59 2.87 -21.77
N GLN A 467 -8.45 3.49 -21.46
CA GLN A 467 -8.12 4.85 -21.88
C GLN A 467 -8.11 4.96 -23.42
N LYS A 468 -7.42 4.05 -24.08
CA LYS A 468 -7.35 3.99 -25.55
C LYS A 468 -8.73 3.79 -26.16
N LYS A 469 -9.52 2.85 -25.62
CA LYS A 469 -10.85 2.51 -26.15
C LYS A 469 -11.85 3.65 -26.03
N TYR A 470 -11.86 4.34 -24.90
CA TYR A 470 -12.86 5.36 -24.56
C TYR A 470 -12.32 6.79 -24.65
N GLN A 471 -11.03 7.00 -24.97
CA GLN A 471 -10.35 8.29 -25.02
C GLN A 471 -10.49 9.05 -23.69
N LEU A 472 -10.25 8.35 -22.57
CA LEU A 472 -10.46 8.87 -21.22
C LEU A 472 -9.36 9.87 -20.82
N GLY A 473 -9.74 11.01 -20.25
CA GLY A 473 -8.82 11.80 -19.44
C GLY A 473 -8.68 11.17 -18.05
N TYR A 474 -7.47 10.95 -17.58
CA TYR A 474 -7.19 10.44 -16.24
C TYR A 474 -6.52 11.48 -15.35
N LEU A 475 -6.96 11.58 -14.11
CA LEU A 475 -6.18 12.11 -13.00
C LEU A 475 -5.73 10.93 -12.16
N PHE A 476 -4.45 10.63 -12.19
CA PHE A 476 -3.87 9.44 -11.56
C PHE A 476 -3.02 9.83 -10.35
N ILE A 477 -3.46 9.45 -9.16
CA ILE A 477 -2.74 9.68 -7.91
C ILE A 477 -2.10 8.37 -7.49
N SER A 478 -0.81 8.40 -7.21
CA SER A 478 -0.09 7.26 -6.63
C SER A 478 1.17 7.74 -5.88
N HIS A 479 1.57 6.99 -4.89
CA HIS A 479 2.87 7.12 -4.25
C HIS A 479 3.94 6.25 -4.95
N ASP A 480 3.54 5.26 -5.78
CA ASP A 480 4.46 4.45 -6.59
C ASP A 480 4.88 5.21 -7.85
N LEU A 481 6.06 5.79 -7.81
CA LEU A 481 6.60 6.62 -8.90
C LEU A 481 6.88 5.82 -10.17
N LYS A 482 7.18 4.51 -10.07
CA LYS A 482 7.36 3.64 -11.24
C LYS A 482 6.05 3.51 -12.01
N VAL A 483 4.94 3.35 -11.30
CA VAL A 483 3.58 3.29 -11.86
C VAL A 483 3.19 4.62 -12.50
N VAL A 484 3.46 5.74 -11.82
CA VAL A 484 3.18 7.08 -12.35
C VAL A 484 3.96 7.33 -13.64
N ARG A 485 5.26 7.02 -13.66
CA ARG A 485 6.10 7.14 -14.87
C ARG A 485 5.55 6.32 -16.03
N ALA A 486 5.03 5.14 -15.74
CA ALA A 486 4.52 4.22 -16.75
C ALA A 486 3.19 4.63 -17.38
N LEU A 487 2.32 5.33 -16.64
CA LEU A 487 0.96 5.66 -17.07
C LEU A 487 0.78 7.14 -17.42
N SER A 488 1.59 8.04 -16.86
CA SER A 488 1.37 9.49 -16.92
C SER A 488 2.12 10.15 -18.06
N HIS A 489 1.44 11.02 -18.79
CA HIS A 489 2.02 11.88 -19.82
C HIS A 489 2.66 13.12 -19.17
N LYS A 490 1.95 13.71 -18.22
CA LYS A 490 2.42 14.82 -17.40
C LYS A 490 2.34 14.46 -15.93
N VAL A 491 3.18 15.10 -15.12
CA VAL A 491 3.25 14.88 -13.69
C VAL A 491 3.22 16.21 -12.94
N ILE A 492 2.49 16.22 -11.83
CA ILE A 492 2.47 17.28 -10.82
C ILE A 492 3.04 16.71 -9.54
N VAL A 493 4.00 17.41 -8.95
CA VAL A 493 4.58 17.11 -7.64
C VAL A 493 3.98 18.06 -6.61
N MET A 494 3.33 17.50 -5.58
CA MET A 494 2.70 18.26 -4.50
C MET A 494 3.46 18.12 -3.19
N LYS A 495 3.61 19.24 -2.47
CA LYS A 495 4.15 19.29 -1.11
C LYS A 495 3.38 20.33 -0.30
N ASP A 496 2.93 19.96 0.92
CA ASP A 496 2.27 20.87 1.88
C ASP A 496 1.12 21.71 1.29
N GLY A 497 0.38 21.16 0.33
CA GLY A 497 -0.73 21.81 -0.35
C GLY A 497 -0.35 22.63 -1.58
N ASP A 498 0.93 22.74 -1.91
CA ASP A 498 1.42 23.49 -3.06
C ASP A 498 1.89 22.56 -4.19
N ILE A 499 1.74 23.00 -5.43
CA ILE A 499 2.39 22.39 -6.60
C ILE A 499 3.81 22.93 -6.66
N VAL A 500 4.80 22.10 -6.32
CA VAL A 500 6.21 22.51 -6.29
C VAL A 500 6.91 22.32 -7.62
N GLU A 501 6.45 21.36 -8.44
CA GLU A 501 6.96 21.13 -9.79
C GLU A 501 5.88 20.48 -10.67
N HIS A 502 5.88 20.79 -11.96
CA HIS A 502 5.00 20.16 -12.95
C HIS A 502 5.64 20.17 -14.34
N GLY A 503 5.33 19.18 -15.15
CA GLY A 503 5.87 19.10 -16.51
C GLY A 503 5.55 17.77 -17.19
N GLU A 504 6.16 17.55 -18.35
CA GLU A 504 6.13 16.26 -19.03
C GLU A 504 6.76 15.19 -18.14
N SER A 505 6.20 13.97 -18.18
CA SER A 505 6.66 12.86 -17.34
C SER A 505 8.17 12.63 -17.45
N SER A 506 8.69 12.57 -18.68
CA SER A 506 10.14 12.40 -18.92
C SER A 506 10.98 13.51 -18.27
N GLN A 507 10.54 14.77 -18.35
CA GLN A 507 11.25 15.88 -17.75
C GLN A 507 11.33 15.77 -16.23
N ILE A 508 10.20 15.48 -15.58
CA ILE A 508 10.14 15.36 -14.10
C ILE A 508 10.98 14.18 -13.61
N PHE A 509 10.94 13.03 -14.30
CA PHE A 509 11.66 11.84 -13.87
C PHE A 509 13.15 11.83 -14.22
N ASP A 510 13.53 12.41 -15.38
CA ASP A 510 14.92 12.33 -15.86
C ASP A 510 15.73 13.59 -15.54
N ASN A 511 15.07 14.75 -15.31
CA ASN A 511 15.75 16.02 -15.01
C ASN A 511 14.92 16.91 -14.05
N PRO A 512 14.66 16.45 -12.81
CA PRO A 512 13.90 17.22 -11.82
C PRO A 512 14.63 18.50 -11.42
N GLN A 513 13.92 19.63 -11.37
CA GLN A 513 14.49 20.93 -11.05
C GLN A 513 14.32 21.29 -9.57
N HIS A 514 13.23 20.86 -8.94
CA HIS A 514 12.96 21.19 -7.55
C HIS A 514 13.64 20.22 -6.59
N ALA A 515 14.31 20.72 -5.55
CA ALA A 515 15.05 19.89 -4.57
C ALA A 515 14.21 18.79 -3.93
N TYR A 516 12.94 19.08 -3.61
CA TYR A 516 12.02 18.07 -3.08
C TYR A 516 11.74 16.95 -4.09
N THR A 517 11.55 17.27 -5.37
CA THR A 517 11.35 16.26 -6.42
C THR A 517 12.57 15.37 -6.56
N GLN A 518 13.77 15.94 -6.48
CA GLN A 518 15.04 15.18 -6.52
C GLN A 518 15.09 14.17 -5.36
N THR A 519 14.84 14.64 -4.12
CA THR A 519 14.80 13.77 -2.92
C THR A 519 13.75 12.67 -3.05
N LEU A 520 12.55 13.00 -3.55
CA LEU A 520 11.45 12.05 -3.74
C LEU A 520 11.82 10.96 -4.77
N LEU A 521 12.46 11.35 -5.87
CA LEU A 521 12.90 10.42 -6.93
C LEU A 521 14.08 9.56 -6.49
N GLU A 522 15.07 10.13 -5.79
CA GLU A 522 16.18 9.39 -5.21
C GLU A 522 15.68 8.31 -4.24
N ALA A 523 14.73 8.64 -3.37
CA ALA A 523 14.16 7.66 -2.45
C ALA A 523 13.41 6.52 -3.16
N ALA A 524 12.77 6.80 -4.30
CA ALA A 524 11.92 5.83 -5.01
C ALA A 524 12.65 4.98 -6.06
N LEU A 525 13.68 5.53 -6.69
CA LEU A 525 14.32 4.93 -7.87
C LEU A 525 15.74 4.43 -7.57
N SER A 526 16.35 4.83 -6.44
CA SER A 526 17.60 4.26 -5.92
C SER A 526 17.33 2.91 -5.27
#